data_937ccfdc3f9b3297dd6c11f67695592e
#
_entry.id   937ccfdc3f9b3297dd6c11f67695592e
#
_cell.length_a   1.000
_cell.length_b   1.000
_cell.length_c   1.000
_cell.angle_alpha   90.00
_cell.angle_beta   90.00
_cell.angle_gamma   90.00
#
_symmetry.space_group_name_H-M   'P 1'
#
loop_
_entity.id
_entity.type
_entity.pdbx_description
1 polymer ?
#
loop_
_entity_poly.entity_id
_entity_poly.type
_entity_poly.pdbx_seq_one_letter_code
_entity_poly.pdbx_strand_id
1 'polypeptide(L)'
;MTATRVLSVALAAVLVAAHASAQSTAPATLAKVTMSADATKRAHLQEINAETAMQLVNACIAYSRAANPNGGASVVVVGPSGNIVVAMRTDGQIPNNFDSAYQKAKTALYMRQPTRAIVNRWGSPEPALARAPLDLYLVEGGYPIIVEDMMIGAVGVGGASGGDEECGHAALTKVLGPQPPIQPPARPAQPAAASAGGGAAPQAPGR
;
A
#
# COMPACT_ATOMS: atom_id res chain seq x y z
N MET A 1 -93.00 17.51 -1.64
CA MET A 1 -91.95 17.76 -2.67
C MET A 1 -90.62 17.62 -2.06
N THR A 2 -90.04 16.45 -2.09
CA THR A 2 -88.74 16.14 -1.48
C THR A 2 -87.83 15.63 -2.59
N ALA A 3 -86.82 16.45 -2.92
CA ALA A 3 -85.78 16.13 -3.91
C ALA A 3 -84.60 15.37 -3.25
N THR A 4 -84.53 14.12 -3.66
CA THR A 4 -83.37 13.24 -3.24
C THR A 4 -82.16 13.53 -4.11
N ARG A 5 -81.08 14.03 -3.52
CA ARG A 5 -79.80 14.19 -4.22
C ARG A 5 -79.02 12.87 -4.11
N VAL A 6 -78.76 12.28 -5.24
CA VAL A 6 -77.90 11.12 -5.38
C VAL A 6 -76.45 11.62 -5.49
N LEU A 7 -75.62 11.24 -4.52
CA LEU A 7 -74.18 11.58 -4.46
C LEU A 7 -73.43 10.48 -5.19
N SER A 8 -72.85 10.77 -6.38
CA SER A 8 -72.02 9.83 -7.13
C SER A 8 -70.58 9.92 -6.61
N VAL A 9 -70.15 8.87 -5.95
CA VAL A 9 -68.72 8.71 -5.54
C VAL A 9 -67.93 8.09 -6.71
N ALA A 10 -67.10 8.90 -7.35
CA ALA A 10 -66.15 8.41 -8.35
C ALA A 10 -64.96 7.76 -7.67
N LEU A 11 -64.84 6.45 -7.81
CA LEU A 11 -63.68 5.68 -7.31
C LEU A 11 -62.53 5.78 -8.34
N ALA A 12 -61.53 6.62 -8.05
CA ALA A 12 -60.32 6.70 -8.86
C ALA A 12 -59.41 5.51 -8.55
N ALA A 13 -59.36 4.53 -9.43
CA ALA A 13 -58.41 3.43 -9.37
C ALA A 13 -57.01 3.93 -9.82
N VAL A 14 -56.09 4.07 -8.88
CA VAL A 14 -54.68 4.36 -9.17
C VAL A 14 -54.03 3.04 -9.61
N LEU A 15 -53.78 2.91 -10.91
CA LEU A 15 -52.94 1.83 -11.46
C LEU A 15 -51.50 2.12 -11.12
N VAL A 16 -50.95 1.44 -10.10
CA VAL A 16 -49.52 1.35 -9.88
C VAL A 16 -48.94 0.39 -10.91
N ALA A 17 -48.37 0.93 -11.99
CA ALA A 17 -47.59 0.13 -12.94
C ALA A 17 -46.29 -0.33 -12.25
N ALA A 18 -46.27 -1.56 -11.77
CA ALA A 18 -45.05 -2.23 -11.34
C ALA A 18 -44.18 -2.43 -12.56
N HIS A 19 -43.11 -1.63 -12.68
CA HIS A 19 -42.05 -1.87 -13.64
C HIS A 19 -41.27 -3.11 -13.18
N ALA A 20 -41.70 -4.29 -13.59
CA ALA A 20 -40.89 -5.47 -13.51
C ALA A 20 -39.76 -5.28 -14.53
N SER A 21 -38.58 -4.98 -14.04
CA SER A 21 -37.36 -5.03 -14.84
C SER A 21 -37.20 -6.48 -15.31
N ALA A 22 -37.59 -6.75 -16.55
CA ALA A 22 -37.38 -8.04 -17.17
C ALA A 22 -35.87 -8.27 -17.24
N GLN A 23 -35.34 -9.11 -16.36
CA GLN A 23 -33.94 -9.56 -16.45
C GLN A 23 -33.82 -10.27 -17.80
N SER A 24 -32.88 -9.78 -18.61
CA SER A 24 -32.59 -10.37 -19.91
C SER A 24 -32.20 -11.84 -19.73
N THR A 25 -32.99 -12.74 -20.24
CA THR A 25 -32.71 -14.19 -20.26
C THR A 25 -31.72 -14.57 -21.36
N ALA A 26 -31.17 -13.60 -22.10
CA ALA A 26 -30.16 -13.83 -23.10
C ALA A 26 -28.85 -14.30 -22.44
N PRO A 27 -28.14 -15.28 -23.01
CA PRO A 27 -26.85 -15.73 -22.50
C PRO A 27 -25.89 -14.55 -22.33
N ALA A 28 -25.11 -14.57 -21.25
CA ALA A 28 -24.06 -13.58 -21.04
C ALA A 28 -23.01 -13.68 -22.18
N THR A 29 -22.67 -12.53 -22.77
CA THR A 29 -21.58 -12.47 -23.75
C THR A 29 -20.29 -12.08 -23.06
N LEU A 30 -19.15 -12.57 -23.56
CA LEU A 30 -17.85 -12.31 -22.99
C LEU A 30 -17.61 -10.79 -22.77
N ALA A 31 -17.97 -9.96 -23.74
CA ALA A 31 -17.84 -8.51 -23.68
C ALA A 31 -18.66 -7.86 -22.55
N LYS A 32 -19.75 -8.48 -22.09
CA LYS A 32 -20.58 -7.96 -20.99
C LYS A 32 -20.04 -8.32 -19.60
N VAL A 33 -19.28 -9.42 -19.50
CA VAL A 33 -18.83 -9.97 -18.21
C VAL A 33 -17.33 -9.84 -17.99
N THR A 34 -16.60 -9.30 -18.96
CA THR A 34 -15.16 -9.02 -18.85
C THR A 34 -14.89 -7.54 -18.70
N MET A 35 -13.67 -7.22 -18.28
CA MET A 35 -13.20 -5.82 -18.21
C MET A 35 -13.23 -5.17 -19.59
N SER A 36 -13.40 -3.84 -19.62
CA SER A 36 -13.26 -3.05 -20.85
C SER A 36 -11.87 -3.22 -21.47
N ALA A 37 -11.72 -2.95 -22.77
CA ALA A 37 -10.44 -3.04 -23.46
C ALA A 37 -9.35 -2.19 -22.79
N ASP A 38 -9.68 -0.99 -22.30
CA ASP A 38 -8.74 -0.13 -21.59
C ASP A 38 -8.40 -0.67 -20.20
N ALA A 39 -9.37 -1.23 -19.49
CA ALA A 39 -9.10 -1.90 -18.22
C ALA A 39 -8.24 -3.15 -18.43
N THR A 40 -8.46 -3.91 -19.50
CA THR A 40 -7.65 -5.06 -19.89
C THR A 40 -6.22 -4.66 -20.20
N LYS A 41 -6.00 -3.56 -20.96
CA LYS A 41 -4.64 -3.04 -21.20
C LYS A 41 -3.92 -2.67 -19.90
N ARG A 42 -4.63 -2.04 -18.94
CA ARG A 42 -4.06 -1.73 -17.62
C ARG A 42 -3.84 -2.95 -16.74
N ALA A 43 -4.63 -4.00 -16.93
CA ALA A 43 -4.49 -5.27 -16.21
C ALA A 43 -3.45 -6.20 -16.84
N HIS A 44 -3.03 -5.95 -18.10
CA HIS A 44 -1.87 -6.61 -18.67
C HIS A 44 -0.63 -6.17 -17.89
N LEU A 45 -0.23 -7.01 -16.96
CA LEU A 45 0.91 -6.79 -16.09
C LEU A 45 2.18 -6.91 -16.92
N GLN A 46 2.80 -5.77 -17.22
CA GLN A 46 4.19 -5.80 -17.64
C GLN A 46 5.04 -6.09 -16.40
N GLU A 47 6.00 -6.96 -16.54
CA GLU A 47 6.88 -7.38 -15.46
C GLU A 47 8.30 -6.88 -15.72
N ILE A 48 8.99 -6.45 -14.67
CA ILE A 48 10.41 -6.15 -14.75
C ILE A 48 11.18 -7.39 -15.24
N ASN A 49 12.05 -7.23 -16.23
CA ASN A 49 12.87 -8.32 -16.69
C ASN A 49 13.99 -8.66 -15.67
N ALA A 50 14.46 -9.90 -15.71
CA ALA A 50 15.45 -10.41 -14.75
C ALA A 50 16.79 -9.66 -14.82
N GLU A 51 17.19 -9.16 -15.98
CA GLU A 51 18.43 -8.40 -16.16
C GLU A 51 18.36 -7.07 -15.41
N THR A 52 17.29 -6.29 -15.59
CA THR A 52 17.09 -5.03 -14.87
C THR A 52 16.93 -5.27 -13.37
N ALA A 53 16.21 -6.32 -12.97
CA ALA A 53 16.08 -6.71 -11.58
C ALA A 53 17.45 -7.03 -10.95
N MET A 54 18.33 -7.73 -11.67
CA MET A 54 19.71 -8.01 -11.21
C MET A 54 20.55 -6.74 -11.12
N GLN A 55 20.36 -5.78 -12.03
CA GLN A 55 21.03 -4.47 -11.94
C GLN A 55 20.62 -3.72 -10.67
N LEU A 56 19.33 -3.75 -10.29
CA LEU A 56 18.84 -3.17 -9.03
C LEU A 56 19.54 -3.83 -7.82
N VAL A 57 19.58 -5.16 -7.80
CA VAL A 57 20.25 -5.92 -6.73
C VAL A 57 21.71 -5.49 -6.61
N ASN A 58 22.44 -5.49 -7.71
CA ASN A 58 23.86 -5.14 -7.72
C ASN A 58 24.10 -3.68 -7.32
N ALA A 59 23.23 -2.76 -7.73
CA ALA A 59 23.32 -1.35 -7.38
C ALA A 59 23.12 -1.12 -5.88
N CYS A 60 22.16 -1.81 -5.24
CA CYS A 60 21.95 -1.75 -3.79
C CYS A 60 23.11 -2.35 -3.03
N ILE A 61 23.65 -3.51 -3.44
CA ILE A 61 24.82 -4.12 -2.80
C ILE A 61 26.03 -3.18 -2.91
N ALA A 62 26.24 -2.54 -4.06
CA ALA A 62 27.31 -1.57 -4.24
C ALA A 62 27.15 -0.35 -3.31
N TYR A 63 25.93 0.15 -3.15
CA TYR A 63 25.61 1.22 -2.20
C TYR A 63 25.97 0.81 -0.76
N SER A 64 25.51 -0.38 -0.33
CA SER A 64 25.78 -0.88 1.02
C SER A 64 27.28 -1.04 1.29
N ARG A 65 28.06 -1.51 0.31
CA ARG A 65 29.52 -1.64 0.40
C ARG A 65 30.23 -0.29 0.39
N ALA A 66 29.69 0.71 -0.29
CA ALA A 66 30.23 2.07 -0.24
C ALA A 66 30.08 2.70 1.16
N ALA A 67 28.97 2.38 1.87
CA ALA A 67 28.75 2.81 3.25
C ALA A 67 29.63 2.03 4.25
N ASN A 68 29.86 0.75 3.98
CA ASN A 68 30.73 -0.12 4.78
C ASN A 68 31.37 -1.18 3.87
N PRO A 69 32.69 -1.23 3.70
CA PRO A 69 33.36 -2.21 2.82
C PRO A 69 33.02 -3.68 3.11
N ASN A 70 32.75 -4.00 4.38
CA ASN A 70 32.26 -5.32 4.82
C ASN A 70 30.73 -5.42 4.83
N GLY A 71 30.04 -4.39 4.36
CA GLY A 71 28.59 -4.33 4.29
C GLY A 71 28.03 -5.23 3.21
N GLY A 72 26.83 -5.66 3.43
CA GLY A 72 26.04 -6.44 2.48
C GLY A 72 24.58 -6.08 2.59
N ALA A 73 23.76 -6.74 1.82
CA ALA A 73 22.31 -6.62 1.87
C ALA A 73 21.64 -7.92 1.44
N SER A 74 20.40 -8.09 1.86
CA SER A 74 19.44 -8.98 1.23
C SER A 74 18.52 -8.13 0.38
N VAL A 75 18.40 -8.45 -0.90
CA VAL A 75 17.59 -7.68 -1.86
C VAL A 75 16.70 -8.65 -2.59
N VAL A 76 15.40 -8.35 -2.62
CA VAL A 76 14.39 -9.15 -3.32
C VAL A 76 13.61 -8.26 -4.26
N VAL A 77 13.55 -8.65 -5.52
CA VAL A 77 12.72 -8.01 -6.55
C VAL A 77 11.58 -8.95 -6.89
N VAL A 78 10.35 -8.44 -6.79
CA VAL A 78 9.14 -9.18 -7.13
C VAL A 78 8.46 -8.55 -8.33
N GLY A 79 7.82 -9.39 -9.15
CA GLY A 79 6.94 -8.94 -10.23
C GLY A 79 5.57 -8.50 -9.73
N PRO A 80 4.69 -8.02 -10.62
CA PRO A 80 3.37 -7.49 -10.24
C PRO A 80 2.45 -8.51 -9.59
N SER A 81 2.69 -9.80 -9.81
CA SER A 81 1.97 -10.91 -9.17
C SER A 81 2.50 -11.28 -7.77
N GLY A 82 3.58 -10.61 -7.31
CA GLY A 82 4.24 -10.91 -6.04
C GLY A 82 5.25 -12.06 -6.09
N ASN A 83 5.43 -12.69 -7.25
CA ASN A 83 6.43 -13.73 -7.45
C ASN A 83 7.83 -13.12 -7.50
N ILE A 84 8.82 -13.83 -6.95
CA ILE A 84 10.21 -13.39 -6.98
C ILE A 84 10.75 -13.49 -8.41
N VAL A 85 11.27 -12.38 -8.93
CA VAL A 85 12.00 -12.32 -10.20
C VAL A 85 13.48 -12.56 -9.95
N VAL A 86 14.07 -11.83 -8.98
CA VAL A 86 15.45 -11.99 -8.54
C VAL A 86 15.52 -11.79 -7.04
N ALA A 87 16.33 -12.62 -6.38
CA ALA A 87 16.61 -12.44 -4.96
C ALA A 87 18.09 -12.77 -4.67
N MET A 88 18.72 -11.96 -3.85
CA MET A 88 20.10 -12.18 -3.44
C MET A 88 20.28 -11.81 -1.96
N ARG A 89 21.00 -12.66 -1.25
CA ARG A 89 21.51 -12.41 0.08
C ARG A 89 23.01 -12.50 0.04
N THR A 90 23.71 -11.43 0.40
CA THR A 90 25.17 -11.45 0.46
C THR A 90 25.67 -12.28 1.64
N ASP A 91 26.93 -12.69 1.58
CA ASP A 91 27.56 -13.44 2.66
C ASP A 91 27.49 -12.67 3.99
N GLY A 92 27.31 -13.42 5.08
CA GLY A 92 27.24 -12.85 6.42
C GLY A 92 25.88 -12.22 6.81
N GLN A 93 24.94 -12.06 5.89
CA GLN A 93 23.59 -11.59 6.23
C GLN A 93 22.81 -12.68 6.96
N ILE A 94 22.11 -12.30 8.04
CA ILE A 94 21.25 -13.23 8.79
C ILE A 94 19.99 -13.58 7.96
N PRO A 95 19.40 -14.77 8.14
CA PRO A 95 18.24 -15.21 7.38
C PRO A 95 17.05 -14.22 7.42
N ASN A 96 16.78 -13.65 8.60
CA ASN A 96 15.69 -12.68 8.78
C ASN A 96 15.80 -11.46 7.84
N ASN A 97 17.00 -11.06 7.43
CA ASN A 97 17.15 -9.94 6.49
C ASN A 97 16.60 -10.27 5.13
N PHE A 98 16.66 -11.52 4.69
CA PHE A 98 16.06 -11.98 3.44
C PHE A 98 14.53 -12.00 3.54
N ASP A 99 14.00 -12.60 4.60
CA ASP A 99 12.55 -12.66 4.81
C ASP A 99 11.94 -11.26 4.91
N SER A 100 12.60 -10.38 5.65
CA SER A 100 12.25 -8.98 5.79
C SER A 100 12.27 -8.25 4.42
N ALA A 101 13.30 -8.46 3.59
CA ALA A 101 13.37 -7.88 2.26
C ALA A 101 12.17 -8.32 1.39
N TYR A 102 11.84 -9.61 1.40
CA TYR A 102 10.69 -10.11 0.65
C TYR A 102 9.37 -9.50 1.13
N GLN A 103 9.15 -9.45 2.42
CA GLN A 103 7.92 -8.87 2.98
C GLN A 103 7.80 -7.36 2.71
N LYS A 104 8.91 -6.62 2.73
CA LYS A 104 8.95 -5.20 2.35
C LYS A 104 8.59 -5.00 0.87
N ALA A 105 9.14 -5.84 -0.02
CA ALA A 105 8.80 -5.82 -1.44
C ALA A 105 7.29 -6.06 -1.65
N LYS A 106 6.72 -7.10 -1.02
CA LYS A 106 5.29 -7.39 -1.08
C LYS A 106 4.43 -6.23 -0.56
N THR A 107 4.82 -5.65 0.57
CA THR A 107 4.12 -4.51 1.15
C THR A 107 4.11 -3.31 0.20
N ALA A 108 5.27 -2.97 -0.38
CA ALA A 108 5.37 -1.88 -1.36
C ALA A 108 4.54 -2.16 -2.63
N LEU A 109 4.52 -3.42 -3.08
CA LEU A 109 3.71 -3.88 -4.21
C LEU A 109 2.21 -3.67 -3.95
N TYR A 110 1.71 -4.18 -2.83
CA TYR A 110 0.28 -4.13 -2.49
C TYR A 110 -0.20 -2.71 -2.21
N MET A 111 0.61 -1.93 -1.53
CA MET A 111 0.28 -0.56 -1.16
C MET A 111 0.63 0.46 -2.24
N ARG A 112 1.38 0.08 -3.28
CA ARG A 112 1.83 0.94 -4.39
C ARG A 112 2.57 2.20 -3.91
N GLN A 113 3.28 2.08 -2.81
CA GLN A 113 4.00 3.17 -2.14
C GLN A 113 5.27 2.65 -1.47
N PRO A 114 6.31 3.50 -1.33
CA PRO A 114 7.45 3.18 -0.48
C PRO A 114 7.01 2.83 0.94
N THR A 115 7.62 1.81 1.54
CA THR A 115 7.19 1.35 2.87
C THR A 115 7.39 2.41 3.95
N ARG A 116 8.40 3.29 3.84
CA ARG A 116 8.57 4.44 4.75
C ARG A 116 7.36 5.38 4.72
N ALA A 117 6.79 5.66 3.55
CA ALA A 117 5.58 6.46 3.44
C ALA A 117 4.38 5.83 4.15
N ILE A 118 4.29 4.49 4.09
CA ILE A 118 3.24 3.72 4.77
C ILE A 118 3.47 3.76 6.28
N VAL A 119 4.70 3.53 6.74
CA VAL A 119 5.09 3.63 8.16
C VAL A 119 4.77 5.00 8.72
N ASN A 120 5.15 6.06 8.01
CA ASN A 120 4.90 7.44 8.43
C ASN A 120 3.40 7.74 8.61
N ARG A 121 2.58 7.21 7.72
CA ARG A 121 1.11 7.42 7.75
C ARG A 121 0.41 6.55 8.79
N TRP A 122 0.91 5.33 9.02
CA TRP A 122 0.23 4.31 9.81
C TRP A 122 1.01 3.87 11.05
N GLY A 123 2.04 4.59 11.42
CA GLY A 123 2.94 4.25 12.52
C GLY A 123 2.32 4.23 13.91
N SER A 124 1.01 4.50 14.07
CA SER A 124 0.34 4.39 15.38
C SER A 124 -0.05 2.93 15.68
N PRO A 125 -0.15 2.53 16.97
CA PRO A 125 -0.48 1.16 17.38
C PRO A 125 -1.84 0.66 16.91
N GLU A 126 -2.87 1.52 16.91
CA GLU A 126 -4.25 1.13 16.59
C GLU A 126 -4.45 0.58 15.19
N PRO A 127 -3.91 1.19 14.12
CA PRO A 127 -3.99 0.61 12.80
C PRO A 127 -3.20 -0.70 12.64
N ALA A 128 -2.30 -1.06 13.56
CA ALA A 128 -1.52 -2.28 13.46
C ALA A 128 -2.39 -3.54 13.54
N LEU A 129 -3.39 -3.56 14.41
CA LEU A 129 -4.33 -4.68 14.53
C LEU A 129 -5.20 -4.87 13.28
N ALA A 130 -5.62 -3.76 12.66
CA ALA A 130 -6.40 -3.81 11.42
C ALA A 130 -5.59 -4.29 10.21
N ARG A 131 -4.25 -4.18 10.27
CA ARG A 131 -3.33 -4.55 9.18
C ARG A 131 -2.82 -5.98 9.26
N ALA A 132 -2.86 -6.59 10.44
CA ALA A 132 -2.40 -7.97 10.64
C ALA A 132 -3.03 -8.96 9.63
N PRO A 133 -4.34 -8.89 9.32
CA PRO A 133 -4.95 -9.76 8.32
C PRO A 133 -4.47 -9.52 6.89
N LEU A 134 -3.84 -8.38 6.61
CA LEU A 134 -3.35 -8.02 5.28
C LEU A 134 -1.92 -8.50 5.01
N ASP A 135 -1.27 -9.13 5.98
CA ASP A 135 0.12 -9.60 5.88
C ASP A 135 1.09 -8.48 5.44
N LEU A 136 0.89 -7.26 5.96
CA LEU A 136 1.74 -6.11 5.66
C LEU A 136 2.90 -6.03 6.65
N TYR A 137 4.10 -5.89 6.11
CA TYR A 137 5.32 -5.71 6.90
C TYR A 137 5.72 -4.23 6.94
N LEU A 138 5.36 -3.53 8.02
CA LEU A 138 5.50 -2.09 8.14
C LEU A 138 6.90 -1.71 8.66
N VAL A 139 7.90 -1.96 7.83
CA VAL A 139 9.29 -1.60 8.06
C VAL A 139 9.84 -0.99 6.78
N GLU A 140 10.65 0.03 6.89
CA GLU A 140 11.27 0.76 5.79
C GLU A 140 12.14 -0.14 4.90
N GLY A 141 12.32 0.21 3.62
CA GLY A 141 13.20 -0.48 2.68
C GLY A 141 12.48 -1.21 1.54
N GLY A 142 11.18 -0.96 1.34
CA GLY A 142 10.43 -1.46 0.19
C GLY A 142 9.99 -0.35 -0.75
N TYR A 143 10.12 -0.57 -2.06
CA TYR A 143 9.71 0.38 -3.09
C TYR A 143 8.93 -0.27 -4.22
N PRO A 144 7.83 0.33 -4.69
CA PRO A 144 7.24 -0.04 -5.97
C PRO A 144 8.19 0.34 -7.10
N ILE A 145 8.27 -0.47 -8.13
CA ILE A 145 9.01 -0.18 -9.36
C ILE A 145 8.00 0.33 -10.37
N ILE A 146 8.04 1.64 -10.64
CA ILE A 146 7.09 2.33 -11.53
C ILE A 146 7.86 2.95 -12.68
N VAL A 147 7.47 2.61 -13.91
CA VAL A 147 8.01 3.18 -15.15
C VAL A 147 6.83 3.60 -16.02
N GLU A 148 6.84 4.84 -16.53
CA GLU A 148 5.75 5.38 -17.36
C GLU A 148 4.36 5.18 -16.73
N ASP A 149 4.25 5.51 -15.42
CA ASP A 149 3.05 5.36 -14.59
C ASP A 149 2.55 3.90 -14.44
N MET A 150 3.29 2.93 -14.93
CA MET A 150 2.98 1.51 -14.81
C MET A 150 3.85 0.85 -13.73
N MET A 151 3.22 0.20 -12.78
CA MET A 151 3.93 -0.59 -11.77
C MET A 151 4.28 -1.96 -12.34
N ILE A 152 5.59 -2.20 -12.55
CA ILE A 152 6.14 -3.42 -13.15
C ILE A 152 6.73 -4.38 -12.13
N GLY A 153 6.64 -4.04 -10.84
CA GLY A 153 7.14 -4.87 -9.75
C GLY A 153 7.38 -4.06 -8.49
N ALA A 154 8.12 -4.64 -7.57
CA ALA A 154 8.61 -3.97 -6.36
C ALA A 154 9.96 -4.54 -5.93
N VAL A 155 10.73 -3.74 -5.21
CA VAL A 155 12.00 -4.16 -4.58
C VAL A 155 11.91 -3.98 -3.08
N GLY A 156 12.50 -4.91 -2.34
CA GLY A 156 12.67 -4.81 -0.89
C GLY A 156 14.12 -5.09 -0.49
N VAL A 157 14.55 -4.42 0.56
CA VAL A 157 15.92 -4.47 1.08
C VAL A 157 15.88 -4.80 2.57
N GLY A 158 16.83 -5.62 3.01
CA GLY A 158 17.03 -5.96 4.41
C GLY A 158 18.51 -6.03 4.77
N GLY A 159 18.88 -5.40 5.87
CA GLY A 159 20.23 -5.43 6.44
C GLY A 159 21.29 -4.68 5.64
N ALA A 160 20.91 -3.67 4.87
CA ALA A 160 21.84 -2.85 4.13
C ALA A 160 22.60 -1.87 5.05
N SER A 161 23.90 -1.80 4.91
CA SER A 161 24.69 -0.72 5.51
C SER A 161 24.33 0.62 4.84
N GLY A 162 24.14 1.66 5.63
CA GLY A 162 23.68 2.96 5.14
C GLY A 162 22.17 3.08 5.00
N GLY A 163 21.40 2.05 5.43
CA GLY A 163 19.94 2.05 5.45
C GLY A 163 19.27 1.28 4.32
N ASP A 164 18.24 0.53 4.66
CA ASP A 164 17.48 -0.29 3.69
C ASP A 164 16.73 0.58 2.68
N GLU A 165 16.10 1.66 3.18
CA GLU A 165 15.35 2.62 2.36
C GLU A 165 16.29 3.34 1.39
N GLU A 166 17.41 3.84 1.89
CA GLU A 166 18.42 4.57 1.12
C GLU A 166 19.05 3.68 0.04
N CYS A 167 19.29 2.40 0.35
CA CYS A 167 19.81 1.41 -0.58
C CYS A 167 18.84 1.17 -1.74
N GLY A 168 17.56 0.93 -1.43
CA GLY A 168 16.53 0.72 -2.43
C GLY A 168 16.34 1.94 -3.34
N HIS A 169 16.28 3.13 -2.75
CA HIS A 169 16.17 4.38 -3.49
C HIS A 169 17.38 4.64 -4.41
N ALA A 170 18.59 4.45 -3.89
CA ALA A 170 19.82 4.62 -4.67
C ALA A 170 19.89 3.64 -5.85
N ALA A 171 19.46 2.39 -5.63
CA ALA A 171 19.41 1.38 -6.68
C ALA A 171 18.43 1.76 -7.80
N LEU A 172 17.20 2.15 -7.42
CA LEU A 172 16.19 2.60 -8.39
C LEU A 172 16.66 3.83 -9.16
N THR A 173 17.21 4.83 -8.46
CA THR A 173 17.73 6.05 -9.10
C THR A 173 18.84 5.74 -10.10
N LYS A 174 19.75 4.82 -9.75
CA LYS A 174 20.88 4.45 -10.61
C LYS A 174 20.45 3.68 -11.86
N VAL A 175 19.45 2.81 -11.74
CA VAL A 175 19.07 1.89 -12.82
C VAL A 175 17.94 2.43 -13.68
N LEU A 176 16.96 3.09 -13.06
CA LEU A 176 15.74 3.55 -13.74
C LEU A 176 15.67 5.07 -13.90
N GLY A 177 16.62 5.82 -13.33
CA GLY A 177 16.62 7.28 -13.38
C GLY A 177 16.04 7.93 -12.11
N PRO A 178 15.87 9.26 -12.12
CA PRO A 178 15.47 10.02 -10.94
C PRO A 178 14.21 9.47 -10.27
N GLN A 179 14.26 9.28 -8.97
CA GLN A 179 13.15 8.84 -8.13
C GLN A 179 12.65 9.99 -7.25
N PRO A 180 11.38 9.97 -6.81
CA PRO A 180 10.90 10.90 -5.80
C PRO A 180 11.81 10.87 -4.56
N PRO A 181 12.04 12.03 -3.91
CA PRO A 181 12.91 12.10 -2.74
C PRO A 181 12.39 11.20 -1.60
N ILE A 182 13.33 10.62 -0.86
CA ILE A 182 13.03 9.83 0.33
C ILE A 182 12.31 10.71 1.34
N GLN A 183 11.17 10.25 1.84
CA GLN A 183 10.48 10.94 2.92
C GLN A 183 11.30 10.84 4.21
N PRO A 184 11.42 11.92 5.00
CA PRO A 184 12.06 11.82 6.30
C PRO A 184 11.28 10.85 7.19
N PRO A 185 11.94 10.16 8.14
CA PRO A 185 11.25 9.34 9.14
C PRO A 185 10.18 10.18 9.88
N ALA A 186 9.05 9.55 10.22
CA ALA A 186 8.07 10.20 11.07
C ALA A 186 8.73 10.65 12.38
N ARG A 187 8.54 11.91 12.73
CA ARG A 187 9.02 12.41 14.03
C ARG A 187 8.31 11.59 15.13
N PRO A 188 9.02 11.02 16.10
CA PRO A 188 8.39 10.38 17.24
C PRO A 188 7.33 11.31 17.80
N ALA A 189 6.13 10.79 18.09
CA ALA A 189 5.11 11.56 18.75
C ALA A 189 5.74 12.13 20.05
N GLN A 190 5.85 13.45 20.14
CA GLN A 190 6.25 14.06 21.39
C GLN A 190 5.25 13.60 22.44
N PRO A 191 5.69 13.09 23.62
CA PRO A 191 4.80 12.84 24.72
C PRO A 191 3.99 14.12 24.91
N ALA A 192 2.66 13.99 24.93
CA ALA A 192 1.81 15.13 25.23
C ALA A 192 2.38 15.78 26.50
N ALA A 193 2.76 17.05 26.39
CA ALA A 193 3.24 17.80 27.55
C ALA A 193 2.20 17.60 28.64
N ALA A 194 2.59 16.92 29.72
CA ALA A 194 1.72 16.75 30.88
C ALA A 194 1.24 18.14 31.23
N SER A 195 -0.03 18.42 31.02
CA SER A 195 -0.63 19.66 31.43
C SER A 195 -0.38 19.74 32.96
N ALA A 196 0.56 20.58 33.35
CA ALA A 196 0.80 20.92 34.74
C ALA A 196 -0.46 21.68 35.25
N GLY A 197 -1.52 20.90 35.48
CA GLY A 197 -2.68 21.34 36.24
C GLY A 197 -2.28 21.40 37.70
N GLY A 198 -1.57 22.48 38.06
CA GLY A 198 -1.39 22.86 39.44
C GLY A 198 -2.73 23.27 40.08
N GLY A 199 -3.51 22.26 40.47
CA GLY A 199 -4.60 22.45 41.39
C GLY A 199 -4.02 22.64 42.79
N ALA A 200 -3.80 23.91 43.20
CA ALA A 200 -3.57 24.24 44.61
C ALA A 200 -4.84 23.83 45.42
N ALA A 201 -4.69 22.84 46.27
CA ALA A 201 -5.73 22.50 47.23
C ALA A 201 -5.95 23.69 48.18
N PRO A 202 -7.21 24.05 48.49
CA PRO A 202 -7.47 25.12 49.49
C PRO A 202 -7.10 24.60 50.88
N GLN A 203 -6.21 25.32 51.55
CA GLN A 203 -5.89 25.10 52.94
C GLN A 203 -7.11 25.49 53.81
N ALA A 204 -7.57 24.56 54.64
CA ALA A 204 -8.59 24.79 55.63
C ALA A 204 -8.06 25.70 56.73
N PRO A 205 -8.86 26.65 57.29
CA PRO A 205 -8.43 27.52 58.38
C PRO A 205 -8.40 26.70 59.66
N GLY A 206 -7.28 26.81 60.36
CA GLY A 206 -7.07 26.20 61.68
C GLY A 206 -7.98 26.84 62.78
N ARG A 207 -8.38 25.95 63.69
CA ARG A 207 -8.82 26.31 65.01
C ARG A 207 -7.73 25.96 66.02
#